data_e0de66fa0b6f5204b8d8b02c0af30770
#
_entry.id   e0de66fa0b6f5204b8d8b02c0af30770
#
_cell.length_a   1.000
_cell.length_b   1.000
_cell.length_c   1.000
_cell.angle_alpha   90.00
_cell.angle_beta   90.00
_cell.angle_gamma   90.00
#
_symmetry.space_group_name_H-M   'P 1'
#
loop_
_entity.id
_entity.type
_entity.pdbx_description
1 polymer ?
#
loop_
_entity_poly.entity_id
_entity_poly.type
_entity_poly.pdbx_seq_one_letter_code
_entity_poly.pdbx_strand_id
1 'polypeptide(L)'
;IRSVEPMFLRILGESFWNNGITFEDKVYRNLQMDLYDYTVEETELMIRMKSPVTVYSTDKESGKTYYYNPLEETFYDKINETFYRKYEAYYGIPPASPIILSNGKSSCPKRLVTRYQGSYITAWYGIYRLCGERKYLDFLYQTGLGSKNSQGFGMFEIL
;
A
#
# COMPACT_ATOMS: atom_id res chain seq x y z
N ILE A 1 9.78 5.94 0.86
CA ILE A 1 8.69 6.19 1.83
C ILE A 1 7.73 7.18 1.17
N ARG A 2 6.42 7.03 1.39
CA ARG A 2 5.38 7.95 0.94
C ARG A 2 4.44 8.26 2.09
N SER A 3 3.82 9.41 2.08
CA SER A 3 2.83 9.83 3.08
C SER A 3 1.91 10.90 2.50
N VAL A 4 0.63 10.87 2.88
CA VAL A 4 -0.32 11.95 2.63
C VAL A 4 -0.01 13.21 3.45
N GLU A 5 0.89 13.09 4.45
CA GLU A 5 1.34 14.17 5.30
C GLU A 5 2.77 14.61 4.89
N PRO A 6 2.94 15.67 4.09
CA PRO A 6 4.27 16.12 3.66
C PRO A 6 5.17 16.52 4.83
N MET A 7 4.58 17.10 5.89
CA MET A 7 5.32 17.49 7.10
C MET A 7 5.93 16.27 7.80
N PHE A 8 5.23 15.14 7.82
CA PHE A 8 5.77 13.90 8.38
C PHE A 8 7.03 13.45 7.62
N LEU A 9 7.00 13.49 6.28
CA LEU A 9 8.17 13.11 5.46
C LEU A 9 9.35 14.04 5.69
N ARG A 10 9.08 15.34 5.86
CA ARG A 10 10.11 16.35 6.15
C ARG A 10 10.78 16.09 7.50
N ILE A 11 9.98 15.93 8.55
CA ILE A 11 10.50 15.64 9.91
C ILE A 11 11.28 14.33 9.94
N LEU A 12 10.77 13.29 9.24
CA LEU A 12 11.45 12.01 9.13
C LEU A 12 12.80 12.15 8.40
N GLY A 13 12.84 12.90 7.29
CA GLY A 13 14.04 13.18 6.53
C GLY A 13 15.09 13.94 7.37
N GLU A 14 14.68 14.97 8.09
CA GLU A 14 15.54 15.73 9.01
C GLU A 14 16.07 14.81 10.14
N SER A 15 15.25 13.93 10.68
CA SER A 15 15.68 12.95 11.68
C SER A 15 16.73 11.98 11.14
N PHE A 16 16.51 11.46 9.94
CA PHE A 16 17.48 10.56 9.29
C PHE A 16 18.80 11.29 8.97
N TRP A 17 18.71 12.54 8.54
CA TRP A 17 19.90 13.35 8.27
C TRP A 17 20.75 13.57 9.54
N ASN A 18 20.10 13.91 10.63
CA ASN A 18 20.79 14.23 11.89
C ASN A 18 21.28 13.00 12.64
N ASN A 19 20.49 11.94 12.66
CA ASN A 19 20.73 10.77 13.51
C ASN A 19 21.21 9.53 12.74
N GLY A 20 21.05 9.51 11.41
CA GLY A 20 21.21 8.32 10.60
C GLY A 20 20.02 7.37 10.70
N ILE A 21 20.13 6.24 10.02
CA ILE A 21 19.14 5.15 10.08
C ILE A 21 19.79 3.97 10.81
N THR A 22 19.14 3.50 11.87
CA THR A 22 19.60 2.30 12.59
C THR A 22 18.90 1.07 12.01
N PHE A 23 19.70 0.10 11.59
CA PHE A 23 19.22 -1.20 11.13
C PHE A 23 19.93 -2.27 11.95
N GLU A 24 19.19 -3.03 12.74
CA GLU A 24 19.76 -3.92 13.76
C GLU A 24 20.72 -3.13 14.67
N ASP A 25 21.99 -3.51 14.76
CA ASP A 25 23.02 -2.86 15.58
C ASP A 25 23.87 -1.85 14.79
N LYS A 26 23.51 -1.55 13.53
CA LYS A 26 24.30 -0.67 12.65
C LYS A 26 23.60 0.65 12.39
N VAL A 27 24.36 1.75 12.53
CA VAL A 27 23.89 3.11 12.20
C VAL A 27 24.49 3.53 10.85
N TYR A 28 23.63 3.82 9.90
CA TYR A 28 23.98 4.33 8.57
C TYR A 28 23.81 5.85 8.56
N ARG A 29 24.90 6.60 8.37
CA ARG A 29 24.90 8.08 8.39
C ARG A 29 25.16 8.71 7.03
N ASN A 30 25.79 7.99 6.10
CA ASN A 30 26.01 8.46 4.74
C ASN A 30 24.77 8.20 3.89
N LEU A 31 23.77 9.07 4.05
CA LEU A 31 22.47 8.94 3.39
C LEU A 31 22.39 9.94 2.23
N GLN A 32 21.95 9.48 1.08
CA GLN A 32 21.42 10.34 0.03
C GLN A 32 19.89 10.31 0.14
N MET A 33 19.26 11.47 0.18
CA MET A 33 17.82 11.62 0.27
C MET A 33 17.33 12.55 -0.83
N ASP A 34 16.41 12.06 -1.63
CA ASP A 34 15.72 12.81 -2.67
C ASP A 34 14.25 12.96 -2.27
N LEU A 35 13.73 14.18 -2.27
CA LEU A 35 12.33 14.48 -2.03
C LEU A 35 11.64 14.70 -3.39
N TYR A 36 10.58 13.93 -3.64
CA TYR A 36 9.76 14.08 -4.83
C TYR A 36 8.36 14.52 -4.41
N ASP A 37 7.91 15.62 -4.99
CA ASP A 37 6.53 16.05 -4.93
C ASP A 37 5.84 15.55 -6.21
N TYR A 38 5.01 14.52 -6.05
CA TYR A 38 4.31 13.89 -7.17
C TYR A 38 2.84 13.73 -6.82
N THR A 39 1.99 14.26 -7.68
CA THR A 39 0.53 14.16 -7.60
C THR A 39 0.01 13.37 -8.78
N VAL A 40 -0.89 12.43 -8.53
CA VAL A 40 -1.54 11.65 -9.58
C VAL A 40 -2.64 12.49 -10.25
N GLU A 41 -2.50 12.73 -11.56
CA GLU A 41 -3.48 13.51 -12.32
C GLU A 41 -4.38 12.68 -13.22
N GLU A 42 -4.04 11.41 -13.42
CA GLU A 42 -4.79 10.47 -14.23
C GLU A 42 -5.96 9.86 -13.46
N THR A 43 -6.95 9.37 -14.21
CA THR A 43 -8.10 8.60 -13.69
C THR A 43 -7.96 7.10 -13.92
N GLU A 44 -6.91 6.70 -14.63
CA GLU A 44 -6.55 5.33 -14.92
C GLU A 44 -5.04 5.16 -14.90
N LEU A 45 -4.55 4.17 -14.17
CA LEU A 45 -3.14 3.85 -14.00
C LEU A 45 -2.86 2.38 -14.30
N MET A 46 -1.76 2.12 -15.01
CA MET A 46 -1.11 0.82 -14.96
C MET A 46 -0.08 0.84 -13.84
N ILE A 47 -0.22 -0.04 -12.88
CA ILE A 47 0.64 -0.05 -11.69
C ILE A 47 1.36 -1.39 -11.54
N ARG A 48 2.60 -1.33 -11.03
CA ARG A 48 3.36 -2.50 -10.61
C ARG A 48 3.60 -2.46 -9.12
N MET A 49 3.31 -3.56 -8.42
CA MET A 49 3.60 -3.64 -6.99
C MET A 49 5.10 -3.64 -6.71
N LYS A 50 5.59 -2.63 -5.99
CA LYS A 50 6.99 -2.56 -5.48
C LYS A 50 7.14 -3.36 -4.20
N SER A 51 6.11 -3.36 -3.35
CA SER A 51 5.95 -4.30 -2.26
C SER A 51 4.63 -5.05 -2.43
N PRO A 52 4.52 -6.31 -1.98
CA PRO A 52 3.34 -7.12 -2.27
C PRO A 52 2.10 -6.56 -1.59
N VAL A 53 0.94 -6.66 -2.26
CA VAL A 53 -0.34 -6.25 -1.70
C VAL A 53 -0.96 -7.41 -0.93
N THR A 54 -1.59 -7.10 0.21
CA THR A 54 -2.34 -8.07 1.02
C THR A 54 -3.68 -7.52 1.44
N VAL A 55 -4.69 -8.37 1.39
CA VAL A 55 -6.00 -8.15 2.01
C VAL A 55 -6.45 -9.44 2.66
N TYR A 56 -7.13 -9.30 3.79
CA TYR A 56 -7.52 -10.45 4.61
C TYR A 56 -8.78 -10.18 5.42
N SER A 57 -9.39 -11.26 5.90
CA SER A 57 -10.37 -11.21 6.98
C SER A 57 -9.94 -12.17 8.10
N THR A 58 -10.29 -11.80 9.32
CA THR A 58 -10.07 -12.66 10.48
C THR A 58 -11.44 -13.04 11.04
N ASP A 59 -11.70 -14.33 11.11
CA ASP A 59 -12.88 -14.86 11.76
C ASP A 59 -12.82 -14.58 13.27
N LYS A 60 -13.86 -13.98 13.80
CA LYS A 60 -13.90 -13.50 15.19
C LYS A 60 -13.98 -14.63 16.21
N GLU A 61 -14.59 -15.77 15.84
CA GLU A 61 -14.80 -16.90 16.75
C GLU A 61 -13.55 -17.78 16.81
N SER A 62 -13.01 -18.14 15.63
CA SER A 62 -11.85 -19.04 15.55
C SER A 62 -10.50 -18.32 15.59
N GLY A 63 -10.47 -17.00 15.41
CA GLY A 63 -9.24 -16.21 15.28
C GLY A 63 -8.44 -16.49 14.00
N LYS A 64 -8.97 -17.33 13.10
CA LYS A 64 -8.28 -17.70 11.85
C LYS A 64 -8.31 -16.56 10.85
N THR A 65 -7.16 -16.29 10.24
CA THR A 65 -7.02 -15.27 9.20
C THR A 65 -6.96 -15.93 7.83
N TYR A 66 -7.83 -15.47 6.92
CA TYR A 66 -7.82 -15.85 5.52
C TYR A 66 -7.27 -14.68 4.68
N TYR A 67 -6.28 -14.95 3.83
CA TYR A 67 -5.68 -13.99 2.90
C TYR A 67 -6.22 -14.23 1.50
N TYR A 68 -6.91 -13.24 0.94
CA TYR A 68 -7.56 -13.35 -0.37
C TYR A 68 -6.54 -13.32 -1.49
N ASN A 69 -6.80 -14.14 -2.52
CA ASN A 69 -5.98 -14.25 -3.72
C ASN A 69 -6.48 -13.28 -4.81
N PRO A 70 -5.62 -12.62 -5.58
CA PRO A 70 -6.04 -11.79 -6.73
C PRO A 70 -6.84 -12.50 -7.83
N LEU A 71 -6.94 -13.83 -7.80
CA LEU A 71 -7.81 -14.61 -8.69
C LEU A 71 -9.25 -14.74 -8.16
N GLU A 72 -9.52 -14.29 -6.94
CA GLU A 72 -10.83 -14.27 -6.29
C GLU A 72 -11.46 -12.89 -6.42
N GLU A 73 -12.74 -12.79 -6.79
CA GLU A 73 -13.46 -11.50 -6.85
C GLU A 73 -13.43 -10.76 -5.51
N THR A 74 -13.59 -11.49 -4.42
CA THR A 74 -13.54 -10.96 -3.06
C THR A 74 -12.23 -10.21 -2.74
N PHE A 75 -11.13 -10.52 -3.44
CA PHE A 75 -9.89 -9.76 -3.27
C PHE A 75 -10.09 -8.27 -3.60
N TYR A 76 -10.79 -7.98 -4.70
CA TYR A 76 -11.03 -6.62 -5.17
C TYR A 76 -12.03 -5.88 -4.29
N ASP A 77 -13.05 -6.58 -3.78
CA ASP A 77 -13.98 -6.04 -2.80
C ASP A 77 -13.24 -5.63 -1.52
N LYS A 78 -12.33 -6.48 -1.03
CA LYS A 78 -11.51 -6.20 0.15
C LYS A 78 -10.52 -5.05 -0.07
N ILE A 79 -10.01 -4.87 -1.28
CA ILE A 79 -9.21 -3.68 -1.64
C ILE A 79 -10.07 -2.41 -1.48
N ASN A 80 -11.31 -2.42 -2.02
CA ASN A 80 -12.23 -1.29 -1.88
C ASN A 80 -12.63 -1.04 -0.42
N GLU A 81 -13.01 -2.07 0.34
CA GLU A 81 -13.32 -1.91 1.78
C GLU A 81 -12.15 -1.26 2.54
N THR A 82 -10.92 -1.69 2.23
CA THR A 82 -9.72 -1.13 2.87
C THR A 82 -9.48 0.32 2.44
N PHE A 83 -9.71 0.65 1.17
CA PHE A 83 -9.65 2.01 0.66
C PHE A 83 -10.66 2.91 1.36
N TYR A 84 -11.93 2.52 1.40
CA TYR A 84 -13.01 3.28 2.06
C TYR A 84 -12.66 3.59 3.51
N ARG A 85 -12.28 2.57 4.28
CA ARG A 85 -11.91 2.73 5.69
C ARG A 85 -10.71 3.67 5.90
N LYS A 86 -9.67 3.56 5.05
CA LYS A 86 -8.50 4.45 5.15
C LYS A 86 -8.83 5.88 4.79
N TYR A 87 -9.59 6.07 3.73
CA TYR A 87 -9.99 7.39 3.24
C TYR A 87 -10.87 8.10 4.27
N GLU A 88 -11.88 7.42 4.78
CA GLU A 88 -12.78 7.93 5.82
C GLU A 88 -12.01 8.23 7.12
N ALA A 89 -11.09 7.36 7.52
CA ALA A 89 -10.27 7.59 8.71
C ALA A 89 -9.39 8.84 8.60
N TYR A 90 -8.95 9.19 7.38
CA TYR A 90 -8.10 10.36 7.15
C TYR A 90 -8.90 11.65 6.93
N TYR A 91 -9.96 11.61 6.12
CA TYR A 91 -10.74 12.79 5.74
C TYR A 91 -11.99 13.02 6.59
N GLY A 92 -12.40 12.07 7.43
CA GLY A 92 -13.63 12.13 8.24
C GLY A 92 -14.91 11.87 7.46
N ILE A 93 -14.81 11.62 6.14
CA ILE A 93 -15.95 11.33 5.25
C ILE A 93 -15.59 10.15 4.34
N PRO A 94 -16.54 9.26 4.02
CA PRO A 94 -16.29 8.17 3.08
C PRO A 94 -16.08 8.70 1.65
N PRO A 95 -15.37 7.97 0.79
CA PRO A 95 -15.27 8.31 -0.62
C PRO A 95 -16.63 8.18 -1.30
N ALA A 96 -16.91 9.07 -2.26
CA ALA A 96 -18.20 9.11 -2.97
C ALA A 96 -18.34 7.98 -4.02
N SER A 97 -17.23 7.43 -4.49
CA SER A 97 -17.22 6.36 -5.49
C SER A 97 -16.11 5.34 -5.19
N PRO A 98 -16.29 4.08 -5.63
CA PRO A 98 -15.25 3.06 -5.47
C PRO A 98 -14.08 3.31 -6.44
N ILE A 99 -12.97 2.63 -6.15
CA ILE A 99 -11.91 2.38 -7.11
C ILE A 99 -12.18 1.06 -7.83
N ILE A 100 -11.66 0.93 -9.04
CA ILE A 100 -11.71 -0.30 -9.82
C ILE A 100 -10.28 -0.80 -9.98
N LEU A 101 -9.99 -1.95 -9.40
CA LEU A 101 -8.73 -2.67 -9.59
C LEU A 101 -9.01 -3.91 -10.44
N SER A 102 -8.16 -4.18 -11.41
CA SER A 102 -8.23 -5.39 -12.23
C SER A 102 -6.83 -5.89 -12.58
N ASN A 103 -6.70 -7.17 -12.91
CA ASN A 103 -5.43 -7.71 -13.36
C ASN A 103 -5.00 -7.07 -14.69
N GLY A 104 -3.73 -6.70 -14.79
CA GLY A 104 -3.12 -6.30 -16.05
C GLY A 104 -3.04 -7.48 -17.03
N LYS A 105 -3.22 -7.20 -18.32
CA LYS A 105 -3.40 -8.20 -19.41
C LYS A 105 -2.36 -9.32 -19.51
N SER A 106 -1.24 -9.26 -18.80
CA SER A 106 -0.16 -10.26 -18.87
C SER A 106 0.41 -10.62 -17.49
N SER A 107 -0.31 -10.33 -16.42
CA SER A 107 0.21 -10.48 -15.06
C SER A 107 -0.38 -11.71 -14.39
N CYS A 108 0.47 -12.72 -14.18
CA CYS A 108 0.18 -13.78 -13.21
C CYS A 108 0.66 -13.28 -11.83
N PRO A 109 -0.24 -13.10 -10.84
CA PRO A 109 0.16 -12.65 -9.52
C PRO A 109 1.15 -13.61 -8.86
N LYS A 110 2.29 -13.08 -8.39
CA LYS A 110 3.29 -13.89 -7.71
C LYS A 110 3.06 -13.84 -6.20
N ARG A 111 2.79 -15.00 -5.61
CA ARG A 111 2.57 -15.15 -4.18
C ARG A 111 3.87 -14.99 -3.39
N LEU A 112 3.80 -14.22 -2.30
CA LEU A 112 4.79 -14.17 -1.23
C LEU A 112 4.15 -14.64 0.07
N VAL A 113 4.86 -15.45 0.85
CA VAL A 113 4.53 -15.75 2.25
C VAL A 113 5.70 -15.31 3.11
N THR A 114 5.43 -14.48 4.09
CA THR A 114 6.43 -14.01 5.05
C THR A 114 5.94 -14.22 6.48
N ARG A 115 6.85 -14.23 7.45
CA ARG A 115 6.53 -14.36 8.87
C ARG A 115 6.80 -13.04 9.57
N TYR A 116 5.83 -12.56 10.33
CA TYR A 116 5.96 -11.38 11.14
C TYR A 116 5.32 -11.60 12.52
N GLN A 117 6.08 -11.39 13.59
CA GLN A 117 5.65 -11.58 14.98
C GLN A 117 4.92 -12.92 15.21
N GLY A 118 5.48 -14.02 14.70
CA GLY A 118 4.92 -15.36 14.85
C GLY A 118 3.81 -15.73 13.88
N SER A 119 3.19 -14.77 13.17
CA SER A 119 2.10 -14.98 12.22
C SER A 119 2.61 -15.00 10.78
N TYR A 120 2.00 -15.86 9.93
CA TYR A 120 2.27 -15.86 8.50
C TYR A 120 1.37 -14.86 7.80
N ILE A 121 1.95 -14.05 6.92
CA ILE A 121 1.26 -13.11 6.06
C ILE A 121 1.42 -13.58 4.63
N THR A 122 0.31 -13.73 3.91
CA THR A 122 0.30 -14.00 2.47
C THR A 122 -0.02 -12.72 1.71
N ALA A 123 0.77 -12.43 0.68
CA ALA A 123 0.62 -11.23 -0.13
C ALA A 123 1.05 -11.51 -1.59
N TRP A 124 0.73 -10.61 -2.51
CA TRP A 124 0.93 -10.83 -3.94
C TRP A 124 1.61 -9.65 -4.61
N TYR A 125 2.62 -9.97 -5.43
CA TYR A 125 3.12 -9.07 -6.47
C TYR A 125 2.27 -9.21 -7.73
N GLY A 126 2.23 -8.15 -8.52
CA GLY A 126 1.51 -8.16 -9.80
C GLY A 126 1.56 -6.82 -10.50
N ILE A 127 1.02 -6.81 -11.70
CA ILE A 127 0.71 -5.61 -12.46
C ILE A 127 -0.80 -5.53 -12.52
N TYR A 128 -1.34 -4.37 -12.18
CA TYR A 128 -2.77 -4.13 -12.10
C TYR A 128 -3.13 -2.86 -12.88
N ARG A 129 -4.36 -2.83 -13.36
CA ARG A 129 -5.01 -1.61 -13.84
C ARG A 129 -5.84 -1.06 -12.68
N LEU A 130 -5.60 0.19 -12.33
CA LEU A 130 -6.27 0.90 -11.24
C LEU A 130 -6.99 2.13 -11.81
N CYS A 131 -8.32 2.20 -11.64
CA CYS A 131 -9.14 3.30 -12.12
C CYS A 131 -9.93 3.92 -10.97
N GLY A 132 -10.17 5.23 -11.05
CA GLY A 132 -10.94 5.97 -10.05
C GLY A 132 -10.81 7.49 -10.22
N GLU A 133 -11.40 8.25 -9.32
CA GLU A 133 -11.18 9.69 -9.29
C GLU A 133 -9.71 9.99 -8.93
N ARG A 134 -9.15 11.04 -9.53
CA ARG A 134 -7.74 11.47 -9.32
C ARG A 134 -7.36 11.54 -7.85
N LYS A 135 -8.18 12.20 -7.03
CA LYS A 135 -7.95 12.34 -5.58
C LYS A 135 -7.85 10.98 -4.84
N TYR A 136 -8.56 9.95 -5.32
CA TYR A 136 -8.50 8.61 -4.74
C TYR A 136 -7.26 7.85 -5.17
N LEU A 137 -6.87 7.99 -6.46
CA LEU A 137 -5.65 7.39 -6.98
C LEU A 137 -4.42 8.02 -6.34
N ASP A 138 -4.42 9.34 -6.17
CA ASP A 138 -3.36 10.06 -5.47
C ASP A 138 -3.25 9.63 -3.99
N PHE A 139 -4.38 9.59 -3.29
CA PHE A 139 -4.43 9.07 -1.91
C PHE A 139 -3.85 7.66 -1.79
N LEU A 140 -4.19 6.76 -2.73
CA LEU A 140 -3.66 5.40 -2.75
C LEU A 140 -2.18 5.35 -3.12
N TYR A 141 -1.72 6.27 -3.98
CA TYR A 141 -0.30 6.40 -4.30
C TYR A 141 0.51 6.77 -3.07
N GLN A 142 -0.02 7.63 -2.20
CA GLN A 142 0.63 8.06 -0.97
C GLN A 142 0.49 7.04 0.17
N THR A 143 -0.62 6.31 0.26
CA THR A 143 -0.91 5.39 1.38
C THR A 143 -0.67 3.92 1.08
N GLY A 144 -0.58 3.53 -0.21
CA GLY A 144 -0.49 2.14 -0.66
C GLY A 144 -1.84 1.44 -0.80
N LEU A 145 -1.84 0.31 -1.50
CA LEU A 145 -3.01 -0.57 -1.71
C LEU A 145 -3.15 -1.61 -0.60
N GLY A 146 -4.40 -1.99 -0.31
CA GLY A 146 -4.71 -3.07 0.62
C GLY A 146 -4.38 -2.74 2.06
N SER A 147 -4.03 -3.78 2.81
CA SER A 147 -3.80 -3.74 4.26
C SER A 147 -2.30 -3.75 4.62
N LYS A 148 -1.98 -3.48 5.89
CA LYS A 148 -0.62 -3.57 6.47
C LYS A 148 0.41 -2.64 5.80
N ASN A 149 -0.05 -1.49 5.29
CA ASN A 149 0.85 -0.54 4.61
C ASN A 149 1.97 -0.03 5.52
N SER A 150 1.71 0.22 6.81
CA SER A 150 2.73 0.58 7.80
C SER A 150 3.78 -0.50 8.06
N GLN A 151 3.50 -1.74 7.63
CA GLN A 151 4.44 -2.88 7.70
C GLN A 151 5.18 -3.08 6.36
N GLY A 152 5.08 -2.14 5.43
CA GLY A 152 5.78 -2.17 4.15
C GLY A 152 5.05 -2.89 3.01
N PHE A 153 3.75 -3.21 3.17
CA PHE A 153 2.94 -3.82 2.11
C PHE A 153 2.23 -2.76 1.26
N GLY A 154 1.89 -3.12 0.02
CA GLY A 154 0.98 -2.37 -0.83
C GLY A 154 1.57 -1.17 -1.57
N MET A 155 2.88 -0.92 -1.52
CA MET A 155 3.52 0.13 -2.30
C MET A 155 3.58 -0.25 -3.78
N PHE A 156 3.25 0.67 -4.67
CA PHE A 156 3.30 0.46 -6.12
C PHE A 156 3.99 1.61 -6.85
N GLU A 157 4.44 1.35 -8.05
CA GLU A 157 4.89 2.35 -9.03
C GLU A 157 3.89 2.42 -10.18
N ILE A 158 3.81 3.58 -10.84
CA ILE A 158 3.06 3.81 -12.07
C ILE A 158 3.99 3.45 -13.24
N LEU A 159 3.44 2.73 -14.25
CA LEU A 159 4.17 2.23 -15.43
C LEU A 159 4.04 3.19 -16.61
#